data_add5f61f916e43b52a7e3aaca5d2e1c6
#
_entry.id   add5f61f916e43b52a7e3aaca5d2e1c6
#
_cell.length_a   1.000
_cell.length_b   1.000
_cell.length_c   1.000
_cell.angle_alpha   90.00
_cell.angle_beta   90.00
_cell.angle_gamma   90.00
#
_symmetry.space_group_name_H-M   'P 1'
#
loop_
_entity.id
_entity.type
_entity.pdbx_description
1 polymer ?
#
loop_
_entity_poly.entity_id
_entity_poly.type
_entity_poly.pdbx_seq_one_letter_code
_entity_poly.pdbx_strand_id
1 'polypeptide(L)'
;LNSGFIIGYKEAIYECLKSMDIENVPNDYWDSEKECAVHPNDQLLWQQEYLKQPVNIKLDCNQWFSQTLHDADIKDFDFSGERIVNKITNTAPCTFHFNGGAKSNLSLREPILKHLNLI
;
A
#
# COMPACT_ATOMS: atom_id res chain seq x y z
N LEU A 1 -4.15 -6.79 1.80
CA LEU A 1 -4.36 -5.79 0.77
C LEU A 1 -4.07 -4.41 1.34
N ASN A 2 -3.41 -3.53 0.58
CA ASN A 2 -3.18 -2.14 0.96
C ASN A 2 -3.83 -1.25 -0.11
N SER A 3 -4.72 -0.34 0.29
CA SER A 3 -5.42 0.59 -0.60
C SER A 3 -4.59 1.81 -1.01
N GLY A 4 -3.37 1.95 -0.46
CA GLY A 4 -2.51 3.12 -0.72
C GLY A 4 -1.98 3.24 -2.14
N PHE A 5 -2.14 2.21 -2.98
CA PHE A 5 -1.78 2.26 -4.39
C PHE A 5 -2.69 1.36 -5.21
N ILE A 6 -3.38 1.95 -6.16
CA ILE A 6 -4.29 1.26 -7.09
C ILE A 6 -3.99 1.77 -8.49
N ILE A 7 -3.84 0.86 -9.43
CA ILE A 7 -3.63 1.17 -10.85
C ILE A 7 -4.53 0.28 -11.71
N GLY A 8 -5.11 0.84 -12.76
CA GLY A 8 -5.96 0.08 -13.67
C GLY A 8 -6.55 0.95 -14.77
N TYR A 9 -7.29 0.31 -15.66
CA TYR A 9 -8.10 1.04 -16.64
C TYR A 9 -9.22 1.80 -15.92
N LYS A 10 -9.49 3.01 -16.38
CA LYS A 10 -10.51 3.91 -15.79
C LYS A 10 -11.84 3.20 -15.58
N GLU A 11 -12.31 2.47 -16.59
CA GLU A 11 -13.59 1.77 -16.57
C GLU A 11 -13.60 0.66 -15.51
N ALA A 12 -12.50 -0.09 -15.37
CA ALA A 12 -12.39 -1.14 -14.37
C ALA A 12 -12.37 -0.57 -12.94
N ILE A 13 -11.61 0.50 -12.70
CA ILE A 13 -11.58 1.18 -11.40
C ILE A 13 -12.97 1.76 -11.08
N TYR A 14 -13.62 2.39 -12.05
CA TYR A 14 -14.96 2.95 -11.88
C TYR A 14 -16.01 1.90 -11.51
N GLU A 15 -16.02 0.75 -12.18
CA GLU A 15 -16.95 -0.33 -11.85
C GLU A 15 -16.67 -0.92 -10.45
N CYS A 16 -15.41 -1.06 -10.04
CA CYS A 16 -15.08 -1.45 -8.68
C CYS A 16 -15.62 -0.45 -7.65
N LEU A 17 -15.35 0.86 -7.86
CA LEU A 17 -15.83 1.91 -6.95
C LEU A 17 -17.35 1.97 -6.88
N LYS A 18 -18.02 1.77 -8.00
CA LYS A 18 -19.49 1.77 -8.08
C LYS A 18 -20.13 0.59 -7.36
N SER A 19 -19.46 -0.58 -7.33
CA SER A 19 -19.93 -1.77 -6.63
C SER A 19 -19.67 -1.75 -5.13
N MET A 20 -18.80 -0.84 -4.66
CA MET A 20 -18.49 -0.68 -3.24
C MET A 20 -19.65 -0.02 -2.50
N ASP A 21 -19.98 -0.53 -1.32
CA ASP A 21 -20.93 0.10 -0.40
C ASP A 21 -20.24 1.22 0.40
N ILE A 22 -20.05 2.36 -0.26
CA ILE A 22 -19.32 3.50 0.32
C ILE A 22 -20.10 4.14 1.48
N GLU A 23 -21.42 3.98 1.50
CA GLU A 23 -22.26 4.53 2.57
C GLU A 23 -22.13 3.73 3.89
N ASN A 24 -21.81 2.45 3.77
CA ASN A 24 -21.63 1.55 4.90
C ASN A 24 -20.18 1.07 5.03
N VAL A 25 -19.23 2.00 4.97
CA VAL A 25 -17.80 1.68 5.11
C VAL A 25 -17.57 0.98 6.46
N PRO A 26 -17.00 -0.24 6.44
CA PRO A 26 -16.73 -0.94 7.69
C PRO A 26 -15.73 -0.13 8.53
N ASN A 27 -16.00 -0.04 9.81
CA ASN A 27 -15.05 0.49 10.78
C ASN A 27 -14.04 -0.61 11.14
N ASP A 28 -12.79 -0.26 11.39
CA ASP A 28 -11.75 -1.22 11.73
C ASP A 28 -12.07 -2.01 13.00
N TYR A 29 -12.45 -1.36 14.05
CA TYR A 29 -13.03 -1.89 15.30
C TYR A 29 -13.30 -0.72 16.25
N TRP A 30 -14.09 -0.97 17.27
CA TRP A 30 -14.27 -0.04 18.39
C TRP A 30 -13.14 -0.23 19.39
N ASP A 31 -12.33 0.79 19.60
CA ASP A 31 -11.36 0.80 20.68
C ASP A 31 -12.07 1.24 21.99
N SER A 32 -12.50 0.26 22.77
CA SER A 32 -13.21 0.49 24.01
C SER A 32 -12.37 1.19 25.10
N GLU A 33 -11.04 1.16 24.97
CA GLU A 33 -10.15 1.82 25.94
C GLU A 33 -10.00 3.32 25.62
N LYS A 34 -10.13 3.69 24.36
CA LYS A 34 -9.97 5.08 23.92
C LYS A 34 -11.29 5.80 23.67
N GLU A 35 -12.41 5.10 23.79
CA GLU A 35 -13.76 5.62 23.48
C GLU A 35 -13.82 6.37 22.13
N CYS A 36 -12.99 5.99 21.17
CA CYS A 36 -12.97 6.63 19.88
C CYS A 36 -13.60 5.75 18.80
N ALA A 37 -14.44 6.37 17.99
CA ALA A 37 -14.94 5.77 16.77
C ALA A 37 -13.76 5.53 15.83
N VAL A 38 -13.63 4.30 15.40
CA VAL A 38 -12.60 3.93 14.44
C VAL A 38 -12.96 4.48 13.08
N HIS A 39 -11.96 5.05 12.43
CA HIS A 39 -12.15 5.67 11.12
C HIS A 39 -12.60 4.66 10.07
N PRO A 40 -13.44 5.08 9.11
CA PRO A 40 -13.79 4.24 7.97
C PRO A 40 -12.54 3.68 7.30
N ASN A 41 -12.50 2.37 7.11
CA ASN A 41 -11.34 1.69 6.54
C ASN A 41 -11.59 1.33 5.07
N ASP A 42 -11.10 2.14 4.17
CA ASP A 42 -11.20 1.92 2.73
C ASP A 42 -10.50 0.62 2.27
N GLN A 43 -9.48 0.15 2.99
CA GLN A 43 -8.85 -1.12 2.70
C GLN A 43 -9.82 -2.31 2.83
N LEU A 44 -10.75 -2.26 3.79
CA LEU A 44 -11.78 -3.30 3.94
C LEU A 44 -12.73 -3.32 2.74
N LEU A 45 -13.10 -2.15 2.21
CA LEU A 45 -13.91 -2.07 0.98
C LEU A 45 -13.20 -2.74 -0.20
N TRP A 46 -11.92 -2.42 -0.41
CA TRP A 46 -11.12 -3.04 -1.47
C TRP A 46 -10.91 -4.53 -1.27
N GLN A 47 -10.76 -4.99 -0.02
CA GLN A 47 -10.70 -6.42 0.29
C GLN A 47 -12.00 -7.14 -0.04
N GLN A 48 -13.15 -6.56 0.34
CA GLN A 48 -14.46 -7.11 0.01
C GLN A 48 -14.67 -7.17 -1.50
N GLU A 49 -14.29 -6.12 -2.22
CA GLU A 49 -14.42 -6.08 -3.68
C GLU A 49 -13.52 -7.11 -4.36
N TYR A 50 -12.28 -7.26 -3.89
CA TYR A 50 -11.38 -8.31 -4.36
C TYR A 50 -11.97 -9.72 -4.17
N LEU A 51 -12.60 -9.97 -3.02
CA LEU A 51 -13.23 -11.27 -2.74
C LEU A 51 -14.47 -11.54 -3.62
N LYS A 52 -15.19 -10.49 -4.04
CA LYS A 52 -16.32 -10.61 -4.97
C LYS A 52 -15.86 -10.86 -6.41
N GLN A 53 -14.79 -10.20 -6.84
CA GLN A 53 -14.35 -10.14 -8.24
C GLN A 53 -12.84 -10.39 -8.39
N PRO A 54 -12.31 -11.55 -7.92
CA PRO A 54 -10.87 -11.78 -7.89
C PRO A 54 -10.22 -11.83 -9.28
N VAL A 55 -11.00 -12.04 -10.34
CA VAL A 55 -10.49 -12.05 -11.72
C VAL A 55 -10.22 -10.65 -12.28
N ASN A 56 -10.87 -9.63 -11.74
CA ASN A 56 -10.77 -8.25 -12.21
C ASN A 56 -9.73 -7.44 -11.41
N ILE A 57 -9.38 -7.90 -10.21
CA ILE A 57 -8.41 -7.25 -9.33
C ILE A 57 -7.23 -8.19 -9.12
N LYS A 58 -6.03 -7.70 -9.39
CA LYS A 58 -4.77 -8.42 -9.13
C LYS A 58 -4.00 -7.73 -8.05
N LEU A 59 -3.45 -8.52 -7.14
CA LEU A 59 -2.57 -8.00 -6.08
C LEU A 59 -1.13 -7.94 -6.59
N ASP A 60 -0.45 -6.82 -6.33
CA ASP A 60 0.98 -6.65 -6.61
C ASP A 60 1.82 -7.30 -5.49
N CYS A 61 1.72 -8.63 -5.36
CA CYS A 61 2.41 -9.39 -4.32
C CYS A 61 3.93 -9.33 -4.45
N ASN A 62 4.43 -9.11 -5.65
CA ASN A 62 5.87 -8.99 -5.92
C ASN A 62 6.36 -7.54 -5.90
N GLN A 63 5.50 -6.60 -5.59
CA GLN A 63 5.85 -5.18 -5.47
C GLN A 63 6.52 -4.62 -6.74
N TRP A 64 5.97 -4.95 -7.90
CA TRP A 64 6.44 -4.43 -9.19
C TRP A 64 6.14 -2.94 -9.34
N PHE A 65 5.00 -2.49 -8.83
CA PHE A 65 4.56 -1.11 -8.96
C PHE A 65 4.77 -0.33 -7.67
N SER A 66 4.38 -0.89 -6.53
CA SER A 66 4.41 -0.19 -5.26
C SER A 66 5.02 -1.03 -4.15
N GLN A 67 6.12 -0.53 -3.61
CA GLN A 67 6.77 -1.08 -2.42
C GLN A 67 6.09 -0.53 -1.16
N THR A 68 5.41 -1.38 -0.42
CA THR A 68 4.97 -1.06 0.94
C THR A 68 6.14 -1.21 1.90
N LEU A 69 6.29 -0.25 2.81
CA LEU A 69 7.46 -0.16 3.69
C LEU A 69 7.16 -0.50 5.15
N HIS A 70 5.92 -0.89 5.46
CA HIS A 70 5.57 -1.41 6.78
C HIS A 70 6.39 -2.67 7.07
N ASP A 71 7.09 -2.67 8.19
CA ASP A 71 7.99 -3.75 8.63
C ASP A 71 9.17 -4.07 7.67
N ALA A 72 9.42 -3.22 6.66
CA ALA A 72 10.57 -3.38 5.80
C ALA A 72 11.87 -2.96 6.50
N ASP A 73 12.96 -3.67 6.20
CA ASP A 73 14.31 -3.35 6.68
C ASP A 73 15.13 -2.73 5.53
N ILE A 74 15.93 -1.71 5.83
CA ILE A 74 16.80 -1.06 4.84
C ILE A 74 17.77 -2.04 4.15
N LYS A 75 18.20 -3.08 4.86
CA LYS A 75 19.07 -4.13 4.32
C LYS A 75 18.43 -4.94 3.18
N ASP A 76 17.09 -4.92 3.07
CA ASP A 76 16.35 -5.64 2.04
C ASP A 76 16.40 -4.92 0.69
N PHE A 77 16.98 -3.72 0.65
CA PHE A 77 17.11 -2.92 -0.56
C PHE A 77 18.54 -2.81 -1.03
N ASP A 78 18.71 -2.74 -2.36
CA ASP A 78 19.94 -2.43 -3.03
C ASP A 78 19.84 -1.04 -3.67
N PHE A 79 20.80 -0.18 -3.32
CA PHE A 79 20.89 1.22 -3.77
C PHE A 79 22.08 1.43 -4.72
N SER A 80 22.74 0.39 -5.17
CA SER A 80 23.97 0.49 -5.99
C SER A 80 23.71 0.96 -7.42
N GLY A 81 22.50 0.75 -7.93
CA GLY A 81 22.10 1.14 -9.27
C GLY A 81 21.30 2.45 -9.30
N GLU A 82 20.81 2.81 -10.48
CA GLU A 82 19.94 3.98 -10.67
C GLU A 82 18.58 3.81 -9.97
N ARG A 83 18.09 2.58 -9.92
CA ARG A 83 16.82 2.23 -9.28
C ARG A 83 17.06 1.45 -7.99
N ILE A 84 16.23 1.72 -7.01
CA ILE A 84 16.23 0.93 -5.77
C ILE A 84 15.62 -0.45 -6.07
N VAL A 85 16.35 -1.51 -5.76
CA VAL A 85 15.91 -2.89 -5.97
C VAL A 85 15.56 -3.53 -4.63
N ASN A 86 14.38 -4.11 -4.53
CA ASN A 86 14.02 -4.98 -3.42
C ASN A 86 14.67 -6.35 -3.66
N LYS A 87 15.62 -6.73 -2.80
CA LYS A 87 16.38 -7.99 -2.92
C LYS A 87 15.54 -9.24 -2.62
N ILE A 88 14.45 -9.09 -1.87
CA ILE A 88 13.57 -10.21 -1.51
C ILE A 88 12.73 -10.62 -2.71
N THR A 89 12.11 -9.65 -3.38
CA THR A 89 11.24 -9.87 -4.55
C THR A 89 11.99 -9.84 -5.86
N ASN A 90 13.25 -9.36 -5.85
CA ASN A 90 14.07 -9.08 -7.04
C ASN A 90 13.36 -8.15 -8.03
N THR A 91 12.72 -7.10 -7.52
CA THR A 91 11.97 -6.10 -8.29
C THR A 91 12.48 -4.70 -8.03
N ALA A 92 12.28 -3.79 -8.98
CA ALA A 92 12.57 -2.38 -8.83
C ALA A 92 11.26 -1.57 -8.92
N PRO A 93 10.59 -1.35 -7.78
CA PRO A 93 9.28 -0.73 -7.75
C PRO A 93 9.28 0.71 -8.26
N CYS A 94 8.15 1.16 -8.80
CA CYS A 94 7.98 2.50 -9.31
C CYS A 94 7.69 3.52 -8.22
N THR A 95 7.10 3.08 -7.10
CA THR A 95 6.71 3.93 -5.97
C THR A 95 7.06 3.29 -4.64
N PHE A 96 7.23 4.12 -3.62
CA PHE A 96 7.48 3.70 -2.24
C PHE A 96 6.40 4.26 -1.33
N HIS A 97 5.65 3.38 -0.67
CA HIS A 97 4.56 3.74 0.24
C HIS A 97 5.02 3.62 1.69
N PHE A 98 5.29 4.76 2.32
CA PHE A 98 5.66 4.86 3.74
C PHE A 98 4.42 4.71 4.61
N ASN A 99 3.94 3.48 4.75
CA ASN A 99 2.76 3.14 5.54
C ASN A 99 3.13 2.68 6.97
N GLY A 100 2.19 2.77 7.88
CA GLY A 100 2.37 2.35 9.27
C GLY A 100 3.59 2.98 9.93
N GLY A 101 4.38 2.18 10.63
CA GLY A 101 5.60 2.60 11.33
C GLY A 101 6.71 3.15 10.43
N ALA A 102 6.70 2.84 9.13
CA ALA A 102 7.70 3.35 8.19
C ALA A 102 7.69 4.89 8.04
N LYS A 103 6.58 5.56 8.37
CA LYS A 103 6.47 7.02 8.34
C LYS A 103 7.47 7.71 9.27
N SER A 104 7.72 7.15 10.44
CA SER A 104 8.62 7.65 11.47
C SER A 104 9.99 6.96 11.47
N ASN A 105 10.18 5.91 10.68
CA ASN A 105 11.45 5.18 10.60
C ASN A 105 12.44 5.92 9.71
N LEU A 106 13.24 6.81 10.31
CA LEU A 106 14.23 7.62 9.58
C LEU A 106 15.33 6.76 8.95
N SER A 107 15.73 5.66 9.58
CA SER A 107 16.79 4.78 9.06
C SER A 107 16.38 4.08 7.75
N LEU A 108 15.09 3.91 7.52
CA LEU A 108 14.55 3.41 6.26
C LEU A 108 14.23 4.54 5.28
N ARG A 109 13.62 5.61 5.79
CA ARG A 109 13.11 6.70 4.96
C ARG A 109 14.20 7.54 4.30
N GLU A 110 15.20 7.98 5.08
CA GLU A 110 16.23 8.89 4.57
C GLU A 110 17.05 8.31 3.41
N PRO A 111 17.55 7.06 3.46
CA PRO A 111 18.29 6.48 2.33
C PRO A 111 17.45 6.42 1.05
N ILE A 112 16.17 6.07 1.15
CA ILE A 112 15.26 6.04 0.00
C ILE A 112 15.09 7.44 -0.59
N LEU A 113 14.79 8.45 0.25
CA LEU A 113 14.60 9.82 -0.22
C LEU A 113 15.87 10.42 -0.81
N LYS A 114 17.04 10.16 -0.22
CA LYS A 114 18.34 10.57 -0.76
C LYS A 114 18.61 9.97 -2.12
N HIS A 115 18.38 8.66 -2.28
CA HIS A 115 18.59 7.98 -3.56
C HIS A 115 17.67 8.54 -4.66
N LEU A 116 16.44 8.94 -4.29
CA LEU A 116 15.47 9.54 -5.21
C LEU A 116 15.70 11.05 -5.43
N ASN A 117 16.74 11.66 -4.86
CA ASN A 117 17.04 13.10 -4.89
C ASN A 117 15.87 13.97 -4.39
N LEU A 118 15.17 13.52 -3.35
CA LEU A 118 14.05 14.24 -2.74
C LEU A 118 14.44 15.01 -1.47
N ILE A 119 15.64 14.75 -0.93
CA ILE A 119 16.27 15.48 0.19
C ILE A 119 17.77 15.52 0.00
#